data_ab824a4e5f118f21c9641b4c4dc49f7b
#
_entry.id   ab824a4e5f118f21c9641b4c4dc49f7b
#
_cell.length_a   1.000
_cell.length_b   1.000
_cell.length_c   1.000
_cell.angle_alpha   90.00
_cell.angle_beta   90.00
_cell.angle_gamma   90.00
#
_symmetry.space_group_name_H-M   'P 1'
#
loop_
_entity.id
_entity.type
_entity.pdbx_description
1 polymer ?
#
loop_
_entity_poly.entity_id
_entity_poly.type
_entity_poly.pdbx_seq_one_letter_code
_entity_poly.pdbx_strand_id
1 'polypeptide(L)'
;LHEPYRRQRQMCIRDRIGGIDLNKYLTDIPEYTTGRLRYNPVNMLKTVLFGFMTSGYCSLRELEDNCKVNIRFMYLMDHQTPSYRTFGYFINEILQDKIENIFNDINHAIFNDEHVDLQHLYIDGSKFEANANKYTWVWKKATEKFRYKLYEKITAEIEEINAEIAWSGVQITTNPEYVPDYLNEIVEQLVLLWELDKSTFVYGSGKRKSKEQRHYEHLTTFCQKLQEYIQKIEICGPNRNSYSKTDNSATFMRIKTDYMGNDQLLPAYNVQIGVADEYIAVVDVNHYRSDMDCFVPLMEHFKQTYGFYPKYPVADAGYGSYNNYIFCEQNGIEKYMKFPMFKKETKDQKYHEDPFRAVNFRIDEQGVMRCPNDK
;
A
#
# COMPACT_ATOMS: atom_id res chain seq x y z
N LEU A 1 5.52 -6.84 39.51
CA LEU A 1 4.27 -7.58 39.11
C LEU A 1 4.24 -8.02 37.63
N HIS A 2 5.11 -7.49 36.75
CA HIS A 2 5.05 -7.79 35.30
C HIS A 2 5.99 -8.91 34.82
N GLU A 3 7.02 -9.30 35.58
CA GLU A 3 8.03 -10.27 35.12
C GLU A 3 7.58 -11.75 35.12
N PRO A 4 6.84 -12.24 36.14
CA PRO A 4 6.32 -13.61 36.12
C PRO A 4 5.30 -13.84 35.01
N TYR A 5 4.45 -12.84 34.72
CA TYR A 5 3.44 -12.90 33.68
C TYR A 5 4.06 -12.95 32.26
N ARG A 6 5.15 -12.22 32.03
CA ARG A 6 5.90 -12.30 30.78
C ARG A 6 6.54 -13.67 30.56
N ARG A 7 7.11 -14.26 31.60
CA ARG A 7 7.75 -15.59 31.55
C ARG A 7 6.72 -16.69 31.27
N GLN A 8 5.57 -16.60 31.87
CA GLN A 8 4.48 -17.58 31.69
C GLN A 8 3.90 -17.49 30.27
N ARG A 9 3.64 -16.29 29.73
CA ARG A 9 3.26 -16.08 28.33
C ARG A 9 4.32 -16.63 27.35
N GLN A 10 5.60 -16.40 27.60
CA GLN A 10 6.67 -16.90 26.75
C GLN A 10 6.76 -18.43 26.71
N MET A 11 6.52 -19.11 27.82
CA MET A 11 6.44 -20.58 27.89
C MET A 11 5.21 -21.11 27.15
N CYS A 12 4.04 -20.53 27.39
CA CYS A 12 2.80 -20.93 26.72
C CYS A 12 2.88 -20.79 25.20
N ILE A 13 3.44 -19.70 24.68
CA ILE A 13 3.58 -19.49 23.23
C ILE A 13 4.56 -20.49 22.62
N ARG A 14 5.68 -20.81 23.29
CA ARG A 14 6.63 -21.82 22.83
C ARG A 14 5.99 -23.20 22.67
N ASP A 15 5.20 -23.60 23.67
CA ASP A 15 4.56 -24.91 23.69
C ASP A 15 3.40 -24.96 22.67
N ARG A 16 2.65 -23.86 22.48
CA ARG A 16 1.59 -23.74 21.47
C ARG A 16 2.13 -23.70 20.04
N ILE A 17 3.19 -22.94 19.78
CA ILE A 17 3.88 -22.97 18.46
C ILE A 17 4.46 -24.37 18.19
N GLY A 18 4.86 -25.10 19.22
CA GLY A 18 5.34 -26.48 19.11
C GLY A 18 4.24 -27.47 18.67
N GLY A 19 2.97 -27.16 18.91
CA GLY A 19 1.80 -27.94 18.49
C GLY A 19 1.34 -27.67 17.05
N ILE A 20 1.83 -26.59 16.41
CA ILE A 20 1.46 -26.25 15.05
C ILE A 20 2.47 -26.85 14.08
N ASP A 21 1.97 -27.57 13.06
CA ASP A 21 2.83 -28.08 11.99
C ASP A 21 3.28 -26.95 11.07
N LEU A 22 4.38 -26.31 11.44
CA LEU A 22 5.02 -25.27 10.64
C LEU A 22 5.71 -25.81 9.39
N ASN A 23 5.95 -27.14 9.31
CA ASN A 23 6.63 -27.75 8.16
C ASN A 23 5.79 -27.55 6.89
N LYS A 24 4.45 -27.57 6.97
CA LYS A 24 3.58 -27.37 5.81
C LYS A 24 3.85 -26.07 5.03
N TYR A 25 4.37 -25.04 5.69
CA TYR A 25 4.71 -23.75 5.06
C TYR A 25 6.13 -23.70 4.50
N LEU A 26 6.98 -24.68 4.86
CA LEU A 26 8.42 -24.65 4.61
C LEU A 26 8.89 -25.82 3.73
N THR A 27 7.96 -26.62 3.20
CA THR A 27 8.24 -27.79 2.33
C THR A 27 8.78 -27.40 0.96
N ASP A 28 8.39 -26.23 0.43
CA ASP A 28 8.79 -25.79 -0.93
C ASP A 28 10.21 -25.24 -1.00
N ILE A 29 10.94 -25.28 0.11
CA ILE A 29 12.30 -24.77 0.19
C ILE A 29 13.23 -25.83 -0.41
N PRO A 30 13.90 -25.58 -1.57
CA PRO A 30 14.74 -26.59 -2.20
C PRO A 30 15.84 -27.06 -1.28
N GLU A 31 16.04 -28.37 -1.15
CA GLU A 31 17.20 -28.94 -0.49
C GLU A 31 18.41 -28.85 -1.41
N TYR A 32 19.49 -28.22 -0.95
CA TYR A 32 20.75 -28.23 -1.69
C TYR A 32 21.55 -29.49 -1.31
N THR A 33 21.83 -30.33 -2.27
CA THR A 33 22.64 -31.55 -2.10
C THR A 33 24.13 -31.27 -2.20
N THR A 34 24.53 -30.07 -2.66
CA THR A 34 25.92 -29.67 -2.86
C THR A 34 26.17 -28.30 -2.23
N GLY A 35 27.34 -28.10 -1.60
CA GLY A 35 27.73 -26.87 -0.96
C GLY A 35 27.40 -26.83 0.55
N ARG A 36 27.27 -25.62 1.12
CA ARG A 36 26.90 -25.44 2.54
C ARG A 36 25.45 -25.85 2.75
N LEU A 37 25.20 -26.78 3.67
CA LEU A 37 23.86 -27.18 4.05
C LEU A 37 23.05 -25.98 4.52
N ARG A 38 21.78 -25.97 4.16
CA ARG A 38 20.82 -24.94 4.57
C ARG A 38 20.52 -25.10 6.06
N TYR A 39 20.30 -23.98 6.73
CA TYR A 39 19.79 -24.00 8.10
C TYR A 39 18.37 -24.54 8.13
N ASN A 40 18.00 -25.23 9.22
CA ASN A 40 16.65 -25.71 9.41
C ASN A 40 15.65 -24.53 9.39
N PRO A 41 14.69 -24.48 8.45
CA PRO A 41 13.79 -23.34 8.30
C PRO A 41 12.81 -23.20 9.48
N VAL A 42 12.43 -24.29 10.13
CA VAL A 42 11.58 -24.25 11.34
C VAL A 42 12.32 -23.62 12.50
N ASN A 43 13.61 -23.96 12.67
CA ASN A 43 14.44 -23.34 13.71
C ASN A 43 14.66 -21.86 13.41
N MET A 44 14.87 -21.49 12.15
CA MET A 44 14.96 -20.08 11.73
C MET A 44 13.66 -19.31 12.07
N LEU A 45 12.50 -19.86 11.75
CA LEU A 45 11.21 -19.23 12.06
C LEU A 45 11.00 -19.07 13.57
N LYS A 46 11.24 -20.14 14.35
CA LYS A 46 11.14 -20.08 15.81
C LYS A 46 12.09 -19.04 16.40
N THR A 47 13.29 -18.92 15.87
CA THR A 47 14.29 -17.94 16.32
C THR A 47 13.89 -16.51 16.02
N VAL A 48 13.35 -16.25 14.83
CA VAL A 48 12.81 -14.94 14.44
C VAL A 48 11.65 -14.55 15.36
N LEU A 49 10.65 -15.40 15.50
CA LEU A 49 9.49 -15.16 16.37
C LEU A 49 9.91 -14.92 17.82
N PHE A 50 10.85 -15.73 18.33
CA PHE A 50 11.38 -15.58 19.69
C PHE A 50 12.14 -14.26 19.88
N GLY A 51 12.89 -13.80 18.85
CA GLY A 51 13.56 -12.51 18.87
C GLY A 51 12.58 -11.35 19.03
N PHE A 52 11.54 -11.30 18.21
CA PHE A 52 10.50 -10.27 18.32
C PHE A 52 9.71 -10.35 19.64
N MET A 53 9.45 -11.54 20.15
CA MET A 53 8.79 -11.72 21.46
C MET A 53 9.60 -11.20 22.64
N THR A 54 10.91 -11.36 22.60
CA THR A 54 11.78 -11.00 23.74
C THR A 54 12.19 -9.54 23.72
N SER A 55 12.41 -8.97 22.55
CA SER A 55 12.94 -7.61 22.36
C SER A 55 11.89 -6.59 21.91
N GLY A 56 10.67 -7.03 21.53
CA GLY A 56 9.67 -6.21 20.86
C GLY A 56 10.01 -6.01 19.39
N TYR A 57 11.03 -5.21 19.11
CA TYR A 57 11.69 -5.14 17.80
C TYR A 57 13.08 -5.79 17.89
N CYS A 58 13.41 -6.65 16.95
CA CYS A 58 14.69 -7.32 16.88
C CYS A 58 15.32 -7.13 15.50
N SER A 59 16.45 -6.47 15.42
CA SER A 59 17.15 -6.27 14.15
C SER A 59 17.80 -7.57 13.66
N LEU A 60 18.06 -7.68 12.36
CA LEU A 60 18.72 -8.87 11.78
C LEU A 60 20.10 -9.13 12.38
N ARG A 61 20.86 -8.07 12.71
CA ARG A 61 22.17 -8.20 13.37
C ARG A 61 22.03 -8.66 14.81
N GLU A 62 21.02 -8.19 15.50
CA GLU A 62 20.71 -8.61 16.86
C GLU A 62 20.29 -10.09 16.92
N LEU A 63 19.55 -10.59 15.92
CA LEU A 63 19.26 -12.02 15.77
C LEU A 63 20.56 -12.84 15.60
N GLU A 64 21.46 -12.40 14.74
CA GLU A 64 22.77 -13.04 14.55
C GLU A 64 23.58 -13.06 15.86
N ASP A 65 23.68 -11.92 16.54
CA ASP A 65 24.47 -11.81 17.78
C ASP A 65 23.83 -12.61 18.91
N ASN A 66 22.52 -12.63 19.05
CA ASN A 66 21.82 -13.49 20.00
C ASN A 66 22.11 -14.98 19.77
N CYS A 67 22.20 -15.43 18.51
CA CYS A 67 22.58 -16.82 18.20
C CYS A 67 24.03 -17.16 18.65
N LYS A 68 24.89 -16.16 18.80
CA LYS A 68 26.29 -16.37 19.26
C LYS A 68 26.43 -16.39 20.78
N VAL A 69 25.62 -15.58 21.49
CA VAL A 69 25.87 -15.30 22.93
C VAL A 69 24.71 -15.66 23.86
N ASN A 70 23.48 -15.83 23.32
CA ASN A 70 22.32 -16.11 24.15
C ASN A 70 21.96 -17.61 24.07
N ILE A 71 22.08 -18.31 25.19
CA ILE A 71 21.85 -19.75 25.26
C ILE A 71 20.46 -20.19 24.73
N ARG A 72 19.42 -19.36 24.86
CA ARG A 72 18.07 -19.67 24.36
C ARG A 72 18.03 -19.69 22.84
N PHE A 73 18.68 -18.71 22.19
CA PHE A 73 18.79 -18.64 20.73
C PHE A 73 19.73 -19.74 20.21
N MET A 74 20.82 -20.01 20.89
CA MET A 74 21.72 -21.11 20.56
C MET A 74 20.97 -22.46 20.57
N TYR A 75 20.13 -22.68 21.58
CA TYR A 75 19.31 -23.89 21.68
C TYR A 75 18.29 -23.99 20.51
N LEU A 76 17.61 -22.89 20.17
CA LEU A 76 16.64 -22.88 19.07
C LEU A 76 17.28 -23.15 17.71
N MET A 77 18.54 -22.74 17.54
CA MET A 77 19.28 -22.90 16.29
C MET A 77 20.21 -24.12 16.28
N ASP A 78 20.09 -25.04 17.22
CA ASP A 78 20.99 -26.21 17.36
C ASP A 78 22.47 -25.81 17.34
N HIS A 79 22.81 -24.75 18.07
CA HIS A 79 24.14 -24.14 18.14
C HIS A 79 24.71 -23.60 16.82
N GLN A 80 23.84 -23.43 15.83
CA GLN A 80 24.21 -22.80 14.55
C GLN A 80 24.02 -21.28 14.64
N THR A 81 24.86 -20.54 13.90
CA THR A 81 24.86 -19.08 13.91
C THR A 81 24.63 -18.54 12.49
N PRO A 82 23.38 -18.43 12.03
CA PRO A 82 23.08 -17.81 10.74
C PRO A 82 23.51 -16.34 10.74
N SER A 83 24.05 -15.87 9.60
CA SER A 83 24.38 -14.46 9.46
C SER A 83 23.12 -13.59 9.33
N TYR A 84 23.23 -12.30 9.62
CA TYR A 84 22.15 -11.34 9.44
C TYR A 84 21.60 -11.35 7.99
N ARG A 85 22.44 -11.60 6.99
CA ARG A 85 22.00 -11.73 5.59
C ARG A 85 21.13 -12.97 5.37
N THR A 86 21.44 -14.07 6.06
CA THR A 86 20.66 -15.31 6.00
C THR A 86 19.28 -15.08 6.61
N PHE A 87 19.20 -14.40 7.76
CA PHE A 87 17.92 -14.01 8.36
C PHE A 87 17.14 -13.07 7.44
N GLY A 88 17.82 -12.08 6.84
CA GLY A 88 17.18 -11.16 5.87
C GLY A 88 16.59 -11.88 4.68
N TYR A 89 17.33 -12.80 4.07
CA TYR A 89 16.83 -13.63 2.98
C TYR A 89 15.62 -14.48 3.42
N PHE A 90 15.73 -15.11 4.59
CA PHE A 90 14.66 -15.94 5.11
C PHE A 90 13.35 -15.15 5.34
N ILE A 91 13.45 -13.96 5.94
CA ILE A 91 12.28 -13.11 6.22
C ILE A 91 11.69 -12.53 4.92
N ASN A 92 12.54 -11.98 4.03
CA ASN A 92 12.07 -11.21 2.89
C ASN A 92 11.69 -12.07 1.69
N GLU A 93 12.32 -13.26 1.52
CA GLU A 93 12.11 -14.09 0.34
C GLU A 93 11.31 -15.37 0.65
N ILE A 94 11.52 -15.95 1.85
CA ILE A 94 10.89 -17.23 2.19
C ILE A 94 9.58 -17.04 2.94
N LEU A 95 9.52 -16.10 3.88
CA LEU A 95 8.34 -15.88 4.70
C LEU A 95 7.34 -14.90 4.09
N GLN A 96 7.73 -14.08 3.12
CA GLN A 96 6.92 -12.98 2.59
C GLN A 96 5.48 -13.40 2.27
N ASP A 97 5.28 -14.48 1.53
CA ASP A 97 3.97 -14.96 1.10
C ASP A 97 3.33 -15.96 2.08
N LYS A 98 4.00 -16.27 3.19
CA LYS A 98 3.60 -17.35 4.12
C LYS A 98 3.28 -16.85 5.52
N ILE A 99 3.80 -15.67 5.88
CA ILE A 99 3.72 -15.16 7.26
C ILE A 99 2.28 -14.94 7.73
N GLU A 100 1.40 -14.51 6.83
CA GLU A 100 0.00 -14.30 7.13
C GLU A 100 -0.71 -15.62 7.45
N ASN A 101 -0.49 -16.66 6.66
CA ASN A 101 -1.06 -17.99 6.92
C ASN A 101 -0.52 -18.59 8.22
N ILE A 102 0.76 -18.39 8.51
CA ILE A 102 1.38 -18.80 9.79
C ILE A 102 0.73 -18.07 10.96
N PHE A 103 0.53 -16.76 10.83
CA PHE A 103 -0.16 -15.94 11.84
C PHE A 103 -1.58 -16.42 12.09
N ASN A 104 -2.35 -16.69 11.03
CA ASN A 104 -3.72 -17.17 11.12
C ASN A 104 -3.81 -18.55 11.80
N ASP A 105 -2.91 -19.48 11.47
CA ASP A 105 -2.88 -20.79 12.12
C ASP A 105 -2.52 -20.70 13.60
N ILE A 106 -1.58 -19.84 13.97
CA ILE A 106 -1.24 -19.57 15.38
C ILE A 106 -2.45 -19.02 16.10
N ASN A 107 -3.16 -18.07 15.51
CA ASN A 107 -4.37 -17.49 16.07
C ASN A 107 -5.49 -18.55 16.23
N HIS A 108 -5.75 -19.36 15.21
CA HIS A 108 -6.76 -20.41 15.28
C HIS A 108 -6.47 -21.40 16.43
N ALA A 109 -5.22 -21.79 16.60
CA ALA A 109 -4.85 -22.68 17.70
C ALA A 109 -5.07 -22.01 19.07
N ILE A 110 -4.64 -20.74 19.23
CA ILE A 110 -4.82 -20.00 20.49
C ILE A 110 -6.30 -19.75 20.77
N PHE A 111 -7.07 -19.31 19.78
CA PHE A 111 -8.47 -18.91 19.95
C PHE A 111 -9.37 -20.10 20.29
N ASN A 112 -9.06 -21.29 19.74
CA ASN A 112 -9.77 -22.52 20.13
C ASN A 112 -9.47 -22.91 21.58
N ASP A 113 -8.21 -22.81 22.03
CA ASP A 113 -7.81 -23.15 23.38
C ASP A 113 -8.35 -22.17 24.43
N GLU A 114 -8.32 -20.86 24.12
CA GLU A 114 -8.72 -19.81 25.05
C GLU A 114 -10.20 -19.41 24.92
N HIS A 115 -10.93 -19.99 23.98
CA HIS A 115 -12.33 -19.65 23.67
C HIS A 115 -12.56 -18.15 23.41
N VAL A 116 -11.69 -17.54 22.60
CA VAL A 116 -11.70 -16.10 22.29
C VAL A 116 -13.01 -15.70 21.62
N ASP A 117 -13.63 -14.63 22.10
CA ASP A 117 -14.85 -14.08 21.51
C ASP A 117 -14.55 -13.20 20.30
N LEU A 118 -14.65 -13.78 19.11
CA LEU A 118 -14.45 -13.09 17.82
C LEU A 118 -15.64 -12.23 17.37
N GLN A 119 -16.76 -12.19 18.13
CA GLN A 119 -17.89 -11.32 17.81
C GLN A 119 -17.63 -9.86 18.18
N HIS A 120 -16.80 -9.61 19.20
CA HIS A 120 -16.37 -8.28 19.62
C HIS A 120 -14.98 -7.97 19.06
N LEU A 121 -14.88 -7.02 18.13
CA LEU A 121 -13.61 -6.64 17.50
C LEU A 121 -13.32 -5.16 17.75
N TYR A 122 -12.23 -4.88 18.46
CA TYR A 122 -11.74 -3.52 18.70
C TYR A 122 -10.74 -3.14 17.61
N ILE A 123 -11.03 -2.07 16.87
CA ILE A 123 -10.29 -1.67 15.68
C ILE A 123 -9.57 -0.36 15.94
N ASP A 124 -8.26 -0.33 15.63
CA ASP A 124 -7.47 0.90 15.61
C ASP A 124 -6.42 0.84 14.50
N GLY A 125 -6.04 2.01 13.99
CA GLY A 125 -5.09 2.18 12.90
C GLY A 125 -3.85 2.96 13.33
N SER A 126 -2.70 2.51 12.87
CA SER A 126 -1.43 3.21 13.05
C SER A 126 -0.69 3.36 11.72
N LYS A 127 -0.09 4.55 11.53
CA LYS A 127 0.70 4.84 10.33
C LYS A 127 2.17 4.59 10.60
N PHE A 128 2.79 3.76 9.76
CA PHE A 128 4.20 3.41 9.84
C PHE A 128 4.95 3.99 8.65
N GLU A 129 6.04 4.70 8.93
CA GLU A 129 6.94 5.22 7.89
C GLU A 129 7.57 4.05 7.15
N ALA A 130 7.53 4.12 5.81
CA ALA A 130 8.19 3.15 4.95
C ALA A 130 9.71 3.45 4.89
N ASN A 131 10.53 2.41 4.76
CA ASN A 131 11.96 2.57 4.50
C ASN A 131 12.20 3.02 3.05
N ALA A 132 11.71 4.20 2.71
CA ALA A 132 11.69 4.76 1.37
C ALA A 132 12.19 6.21 1.35
N ASN A 133 12.67 6.66 0.16
CA ASN A 133 13.13 8.03 0.01
C ASN A 133 11.95 9.01 0.08
N LYS A 134 11.95 9.87 1.10
CA LYS A 134 10.92 10.87 1.35
C LYS A 134 10.94 12.07 0.38
N TYR A 135 11.94 12.20 -0.45
CA TYR A 135 12.07 13.30 -1.41
C TYR A 135 11.76 12.88 -2.86
N THR A 136 11.50 11.61 -3.12
CA THR A 136 11.17 11.08 -4.45
C THR A 136 9.76 10.54 -4.48
N TRP A 137 8.84 11.34 -4.97
CA TRP A 137 7.42 10.99 -5.05
C TRP A 137 6.86 11.14 -6.46
N VAL A 138 5.76 10.46 -6.70
CA VAL A 138 4.91 10.65 -7.88
C VAL A 138 3.52 11.05 -7.39
N TRP A 139 2.99 12.15 -7.93
CA TRP A 139 1.64 12.61 -7.68
C TRP A 139 0.77 12.30 -8.89
N LYS A 140 -0.31 11.51 -8.72
CA LYS A 140 -1.23 11.11 -9.77
C LYS A 140 -1.77 12.32 -10.55
N LYS A 141 -2.36 13.29 -9.86
CA LYS A 141 -2.92 14.51 -10.48
C LYS A 141 -1.90 15.33 -11.28
N ALA A 142 -0.66 15.40 -10.81
CA ALA A 142 0.41 16.08 -11.54
C ALA A 142 0.81 15.29 -12.79
N THR A 143 0.90 13.97 -12.69
CA THR A 143 1.21 13.08 -13.81
C THR A 143 0.13 13.13 -14.89
N GLU A 144 -1.14 13.12 -14.50
CA GLU A 144 -2.28 13.31 -15.42
C GLU A 144 -2.20 14.66 -16.14
N LYS A 145 -1.93 15.76 -15.41
CA LYS A 145 -1.72 17.07 -16.02
C LYS A 145 -0.56 17.09 -17.02
N PHE A 146 0.55 16.40 -16.70
CA PHE A 146 1.67 16.28 -17.64
C PHE A 146 1.33 15.44 -18.85
N ARG A 147 0.53 14.39 -18.69
CA ARG A 147 0.01 13.58 -19.81
C ARG A 147 -0.84 14.41 -20.76
N TYR A 148 -1.77 15.21 -20.27
CA TYR A 148 -2.58 16.10 -21.11
C TYR A 148 -1.72 17.14 -21.86
N LYS A 149 -0.76 17.76 -21.19
CA LYS A 149 0.20 18.66 -21.85
C LYS A 149 1.08 17.96 -22.90
N LEU A 150 1.32 16.66 -22.73
CA LEU A 150 2.04 15.87 -23.72
C LEU A 150 1.15 15.64 -24.95
N TYR A 151 -0.14 15.40 -24.78
CA TYR A 151 -1.10 15.28 -25.90
C TYR A 151 -1.12 16.54 -26.78
N GLU A 152 -1.15 17.72 -26.17
CA GLU A 152 -1.06 19.00 -26.89
C GLU A 152 0.22 19.08 -27.74
N LYS A 153 1.37 18.64 -27.20
CA LYS A 153 2.63 18.62 -27.92
C LYS A 153 2.67 17.60 -29.05
N ILE A 154 2.07 16.43 -28.84
CA ILE A 154 1.95 15.40 -29.86
C ILE A 154 1.10 15.92 -31.02
N THR A 155 -0.04 16.55 -30.72
CA THR A 155 -0.90 17.15 -31.74
C THR A 155 -0.15 18.17 -32.57
N ALA A 156 0.55 19.12 -31.93
CA ALA A 156 1.33 20.13 -32.64
C ALA A 156 2.44 19.52 -33.52
N GLU A 157 3.13 18.48 -33.02
CA GLU A 157 4.16 17.77 -33.78
C GLU A 157 3.57 17.05 -35.01
N ILE A 158 2.41 16.41 -34.85
CA ILE A 158 1.71 15.74 -35.97
C ILE A 158 1.24 16.76 -37.01
N GLU A 159 0.78 17.94 -36.60
CA GLU A 159 0.39 19.02 -37.50
C GLU A 159 1.58 19.55 -38.32
N GLU A 160 2.76 19.73 -37.68
CA GLU A 160 4.01 20.10 -38.38
C GLU A 160 4.43 19.00 -39.36
N ILE A 161 4.38 17.74 -38.96
CA ILE A 161 4.71 16.60 -39.82
C ILE A 161 3.74 16.56 -41.02
N ASN A 162 2.43 16.70 -40.81
CA ASN A 162 1.44 16.72 -41.89
C ASN A 162 1.71 17.83 -42.92
N ALA A 163 2.13 19.00 -42.47
CA ALA A 163 2.53 20.08 -43.36
C ALA A 163 3.78 19.73 -44.19
N GLU A 164 4.73 19.01 -43.62
CA GLU A 164 5.98 18.60 -44.34
C GLU A 164 5.72 17.43 -45.31
N ILE A 165 4.79 16.49 -44.98
CA ILE A 165 4.50 15.32 -45.83
C ILE A 165 3.32 15.56 -46.81
N ALA A 166 2.78 16.77 -46.91
CA ALA A 166 1.64 17.09 -47.77
C ALA A 166 1.81 16.66 -49.24
N TRP A 167 3.08 16.62 -49.72
CA TRP A 167 3.45 16.16 -51.07
C TRP A 167 3.16 14.67 -51.29
N SER A 168 3.10 13.84 -50.25
CA SER A 168 2.93 12.38 -50.36
C SER A 168 1.46 11.95 -50.44
N GLY A 169 0.51 12.86 -50.17
CA GLY A 169 -0.90 12.53 -50.02
C GLY A 169 -1.28 11.74 -48.79
N VAL A 170 -0.32 11.47 -47.88
CA VAL A 170 -0.54 10.84 -46.58
C VAL A 170 -0.92 11.90 -45.58
N GLN A 171 -1.92 11.62 -44.74
CA GLN A 171 -2.33 12.48 -43.63
C GLN A 171 -2.41 11.66 -42.33
N ILE A 172 -1.71 12.07 -41.32
CA ILE A 172 -1.74 11.47 -39.97
C ILE A 172 -2.86 12.13 -39.19
N THR A 173 -3.75 11.32 -38.60
CA THR A 173 -4.90 11.82 -37.83
C THR A 173 -4.45 12.31 -36.46
N THR A 174 -4.92 13.47 -36.04
CA THR A 174 -4.78 13.96 -34.68
C THR A 174 -5.94 13.47 -33.81
N ASN A 175 -5.63 13.13 -32.56
CA ASN A 175 -6.61 12.63 -31.60
C ASN A 175 -6.61 13.48 -30.32
N PRO A 176 -7.71 13.56 -29.57
CA PRO A 176 -7.74 14.26 -28.29
C PRO A 176 -6.91 13.54 -27.20
N GLU A 177 -6.74 12.23 -27.32
CA GLU A 177 -5.90 11.39 -26.47
C GLU A 177 -5.07 10.44 -27.33
N TYR A 178 -3.88 10.13 -26.86
CA TYR A 178 -2.93 9.27 -27.58
C TYR A 178 -2.58 8.04 -26.75
N VAL A 179 -2.34 6.93 -27.44
CA VAL A 179 -1.79 5.70 -26.89
C VAL A 179 -0.41 5.43 -27.49
N PRO A 180 0.50 4.76 -26.75
CA PRO A 180 1.86 4.50 -27.24
C PRO A 180 1.90 3.76 -28.56
N ASP A 181 1.01 2.79 -28.76
CA ASP A 181 0.96 1.98 -29.99
C ASP A 181 0.69 2.84 -31.23
N TYR A 182 -0.23 3.78 -31.13
CA TYR A 182 -0.53 4.70 -32.22
C TYR A 182 0.70 5.58 -32.58
N LEU A 183 1.46 6.04 -31.58
CA LEU A 183 2.69 6.79 -31.84
C LEU A 183 3.77 5.93 -32.49
N ASN A 184 3.87 4.66 -32.12
CA ASN A 184 4.80 3.71 -32.74
C ASN A 184 4.41 3.46 -34.20
N GLU A 185 3.13 3.28 -34.52
CA GLU A 185 2.62 3.16 -35.89
C GLU A 185 2.99 4.38 -36.75
N ILE A 186 2.81 5.60 -36.21
CA ILE A 186 3.22 6.84 -36.88
C ILE A 186 4.71 6.84 -37.15
N VAL A 187 5.53 6.49 -36.15
CA VAL A 187 6.99 6.45 -36.30
C VAL A 187 7.40 5.45 -37.39
N GLU A 188 6.80 4.26 -37.44
CA GLU A 188 7.09 3.25 -38.47
C GLU A 188 6.67 3.74 -39.86
N GLN A 189 5.50 4.35 -39.99
CA GLN A 189 5.07 4.94 -41.27
C GLN A 189 6.02 6.03 -41.75
N LEU A 190 6.51 6.92 -40.86
CA LEU A 190 7.43 7.99 -41.21
C LEU A 190 8.83 7.46 -41.59
N VAL A 191 9.31 6.40 -40.91
CA VAL A 191 10.55 5.72 -41.27
C VAL A 191 10.50 5.21 -42.71
N LEU A 192 9.38 4.60 -43.10
CA LEU A 192 9.19 4.12 -44.47
C LEU A 192 9.02 5.26 -45.48
N LEU A 193 8.20 6.29 -45.15
CA LEU A 193 7.90 7.40 -46.03
C LEU A 193 9.14 8.26 -46.37
N TRP A 194 9.99 8.49 -45.37
CA TRP A 194 11.21 9.29 -45.50
C TRP A 194 12.47 8.45 -45.78
N GLU A 195 12.31 7.13 -45.95
CA GLU A 195 13.44 6.19 -46.14
C GLU A 195 14.55 6.41 -45.10
N LEU A 196 14.17 6.58 -43.83
CA LEU A 196 15.11 6.96 -42.78
C LEU A 196 16.11 5.84 -42.48
N ASP A 197 17.38 6.11 -42.73
CA ASP A 197 18.47 5.28 -42.25
C ASP A 197 19.00 5.79 -40.91
N LYS A 198 18.69 5.04 -39.83
CA LYS A 198 19.12 5.38 -38.49
C LYS A 198 20.63 5.40 -38.29
N SER A 199 21.39 4.74 -39.19
CA SER A 199 22.85 4.76 -39.16
C SER A 199 23.44 6.14 -39.54
N THR A 200 22.67 6.94 -40.26
CA THR A 200 23.05 8.29 -40.70
C THR A 200 22.70 9.39 -39.69
N PHE A 201 22.04 9.03 -38.58
CA PHE A 201 21.61 9.99 -37.58
C PHE A 201 22.79 10.69 -36.91
N VAL A 202 22.64 11.99 -36.77
CA VAL A 202 23.66 12.86 -36.21
C VAL A 202 23.39 13.14 -34.74
N TYR A 203 24.36 12.85 -33.90
CA TYR A 203 24.30 13.08 -32.46
C TYR A 203 25.39 14.03 -31.97
N GLY A 204 25.15 14.73 -30.89
CA GLY A 204 26.11 15.57 -30.19
C GLY A 204 25.88 17.07 -30.38
N SER A 205 26.56 17.86 -29.55
CA SER A 205 26.44 19.32 -29.54
C SER A 205 27.09 19.94 -30.80
N GLY A 206 26.43 20.94 -31.37
CA GLY A 206 26.93 21.68 -32.54
C GLY A 206 26.68 21.04 -33.91
N LYS A 207 26.10 19.85 -33.97
CA LYS A 207 25.73 19.20 -35.23
C LYS A 207 24.26 19.49 -35.59
N ARG A 208 24.03 19.87 -36.88
CA ARG A 208 22.67 20.15 -37.35
C ARG A 208 21.98 18.86 -37.76
N LYS A 209 20.90 18.49 -37.04
CA LYS A 209 20.05 17.36 -37.38
C LYS A 209 19.12 17.71 -38.54
N SER A 210 18.77 16.73 -39.38
CA SER A 210 17.72 16.89 -40.39
C SER A 210 16.37 17.12 -39.69
N LYS A 211 15.36 17.57 -40.43
CA LYS A 211 13.99 17.76 -39.90
C LYS A 211 13.35 16.43 -39.56
N GLU A 212 13.49 15.47 -40.45
CA GLU A 212 12.98 14.11 -40.34
C GLU A 212 13.56 13.41 -39.10
N GLN A 213 14.89 13.56 -38.86
CA GLN A 213 15.52 13.03 -37.63
C GLN A 213 14.92 13.68 -36.37
N ARG A 214 14.63 14.98 -36.37
CA ARG A 214 14.04 15.68 -35.24
C ARG A 214 12.63 15.18 -34.92
N HIS A 215 11.78 15.05 -35.93
CA HIS A 215 10.41 14.52 -35.77
C HIS A 215 10.44 13.07 -35.26
N TYR A 216 11.31 12.24 -35.80
CA TYR A 216 11.52 10.87 -35.32
C TYR A 216 11.90 10.84 -33.83
N GLU A 217 12.89 11.66 -33.42
CA GLU A 217 13.36 11.73 -32.05
C GLU A 217 12.28 12.30 -31.10
N HIS A 218 11.52 13.31 -31.53
CA HIS A 218 10.42 13.89 -30.76
C HIS A 218 9.31 12.86 -30.52
N LEU A 219 8.81 12.21 -31.56
CA LEU A 219 7.76 11.19 -31.43
C LEU A 219 8.21 10.01 -30.58
N THR A 220 9.43 9.51 -30.78
CA THR A 220 9.98 8.43 -29.94
C THR A 220 10.07 8.86 -28.49
N THR A 221 10.54 10.08 -28.21
CA THR A 221 10.60 10.63 -26.85
C THR A 221 9.20 10.81 -26.25
N PHE A 222 8.21 11.24 -27.03
CA PHE A 222 6.84 11.39 -26.57
C PHE A 222 6.20 10.05 -26.28
N CYS A 223 6.45 9.03 -27.11
CA CYS A 223 6.00 7.66 -26.85
C CYS A 223 6.55 7.12 -25.51
N GLN A 224 7.85 7.26 -25.28
CA GLN A 224 8.49 6.84 -24.02
C GLN A 224 7.91 7.57 -22.79
N LYS A 225 7.73 8.89 -22.89
CA LYS A 225 7.12 9.68 -21.80
C LYS A 225 5.68 9.30 -21.57
N LEU A 226 4.93 9.01 -22.61
CA LEU A 226 3.53 8.59 -22.49
C LEU A 226 3.42 7.25 -21.79
N GLN A 227 4.26 6.28 -22.14
CA GLN A 227 4.35 4.99 -21.44
C GLN A 227 4.69 5.18 -19.96
N GLU A 228 5.68 6.04 -19.66
CA GLU A 228 6.06 6.36 -18.28
C GLU A 228 4.90 6.97 -17.49
N TYR A 229 4.13 7.89 -18.08
CA TYR A 229 2.99 8.49 -17.38
C TYR A 229 1.84 7.50 -17.17
N ILE A 230 1.57 6.62 -18.13
CA ILE A 230 0.59 5.56 -18.01
C ILE A 230 0.96 4.62 -16.86
N GLN A 231 2.19 4.11 -16.85
CA GLN A 231 2.70 3.24 -15.77
C GLN A 231 2.60 3.91 -14.38
N LYS A 232 2.97 5.20 -14.29
CA LYS A 232 2.86 5.94 -13.02
C LYS A 232 1.42 6.07 -12.53
N ILE A 233 0.47 6.25 -13.42
CA ILE A 233 -0.95 6.34 -13.09
C ILE A 233 -1.49 4.96 -12.69
N GLU A 234 -1.09 3.90 -13.38
CA GLU A 234 -1.44 2.51 -13.06
C GLU A 234 -0.93 2.09 -11.67
N ILE A 235 0.33 2.40 -11.34
CA ILE A 235 0.88 2.15 -9.99
C ILE A 235 0.06 2.86 -8.92
N CYS A 236 -0.40 4.09 -9.15
CA CYS A 236 -1.30 4.77 -8.22
C CYS A 236 -2.65 4.04 -8.08
N GLY A 237 -3.15 3.45 -9.16
CA GLY A 237 -4.48 2.85 -9.17
C GLY A 237 -5.61 3.86 -8.93
N PRO A 238 -6.86 3.40 -8.68
CA PRO A 238 -8.02 4.28 -8.49
C PRO A 238 -7.99 5.06 -7.18
N ASN A 239 -7.49 4.47 -6.11
CA ASN A 239 -7.71 4.93 -4.73
C ASN A 239 -6.53 5.72 -4.13
N ARG A 240 -5.34 5.70 -4.78
CA ARG A 240 -4.15 6.44 -4.32
C ARG A 240 -3.93 7.72 -5.11
N ASN A 241 -3.40 8.73 -4.42
CA ASN A 241 -3.02 10.00 -5.07
C ASN A 241 -1.51 10.15 -5.27
N SER A 242 -0.71 9.27 -4.66
CA SER A 242 0.75 9.34 -4.70
C SER A 242 1.40 8.02 -4.33
N TYR A 243 2.66 7.84 -4.71
CA TYR A 243 3.52 6.78 -4.22
C TYR A 243 4.98 7.22 -4.18
N SER A 244 5.83 6.49 -3.43
CA SER A 244 7.28 6.70 -3.43
C SER A 244 7.93 5.97 -4.60
N LYS A 245 8.91 6.60 -5.28
CA LYS A 245 9.64 5.96 -6.38
C LYS A 245 10.53 4.78 -5.92
N THR A 246 10.94 4.79 -4.67
CA THR A 246 11.80 3.76 -4.08
C THR A 246 11.01 2.64 -3.40
N ASP A 247 9.72 2.88 -3.15
CA ASP A 247 8.77 1.92 -2.63
C ASP A 247 7.38 2.22 -3.21
N ASN A 248 7.04 1.52 -4.29
CA ASN A 248 5.80 1.78 -5.02
C ASN A 248 4.53 1.44 -4.23
N SER A 249 4.63 0.67 -3.17
CA SER A 249 3.51 0.32 -2.29
C SER A 249 3.23 1.38 -1.22
N ALA A 250 4.24 2.17 -0.84
CA ALA A 250 4.09 3.23 0.14
C ALA A 250 3.40 4.47 -0.44
N THR A 251 2.47 5.03 0.32
CA THR A 251 1.74 6.27 -0.02
C THR A 251 2.20 7.42 0.87
N PHE A 252 2.30 8.63 0.30
CA PHE A 252 2.62 9.82 1.08
C PHE A 252 1.43 10.24 1.93
N MET A 253 1.60 10.17 3.26
CA MET A 253 0.59 10.51 4.25
C MET A 253 1.19 11.23 5.46
N ARG A 254 0.36 11.91 6.23
CA ARG A 254 0.76 12.55 7.49
C ARG A 254 0.83 11.50 8.58
N ILE A 255 1.95 11.47 9.32
CA ILE A 255 2.18 10.58 10.47
C ILE A 255 2.06 11.40 11.75
N LYS A 256 1.40 10.85 12.79
CA LYS A 256 1.19 11.55 14.08
C LYS A 256 2.50 11.90 14.81
N THR A 257 3.50 11.02 14.71
CA THR A 257 4.82 11.19 15.32
C THR A 257 5.83 11.64 14.27
N ASP A 258 5.61 12.85 13.74
CA ASP A 258 6.61 13.47 12.86
C ASP A 258 7.79 13.96 13.70
N TYR A 259 8.94 13.29 13.55
CA TYR A 259 10.18 13.66 14.24
C TYR A 259 10.76 15.01 13.80
N MET A 260 10.32 15.52 12.64
CA MET A 260 10.69 16.86 12.14
C MET A 260 9.78 17.95 12.70
N GLY A 261 8.59 17.62 13.22
CA GLY A 261 7.62 18.54 13.79
C GLY A 261 7.04 19.56 12.81
N ASN A 262 7.08 19.29 11.50
CA ASN A 262 6.68 20.22 10.44
C ASN A 262 5.48 19.75 9.63
N ASP A 263 4.77 18.71 10.09
CA ASP A 263 3.61 18.11 9.41
C ASP A 263 3.90 17.61 7.98
N GLN A 264 5.15 17.26 7.70
CA GLN A 264 5.57 16.76 6.40
C GLN A 264 4.86 15.47 6.04
N LEU A 265 4.52 15.31 4.76
CA LEU A 265 4.06 14.03 4.24
C LEU A 265 5.25 13.09 4.08
N LEU A 266 5.13 11.89 4.64
CA LEU A 266 6.14 10.84 4.56
C LEU A 266 5.57 9.61 3.82
N PRO A 267 6.42 8.85 3.08
CA PRO A 267 5.99 7.57 2.54
C PRO A 267 5.68 6.63 3.69
N ALA A 268 4.48 6.07 3.71
CA ALA A 268 4.00 5.29 4.84
C ALA A 268 2.93 4.27 4.43
N TYR A 269 2.70 3.34 5.35
CA TYR A 269 1.61 2.38 5.34
C TYR A 269 0.64 2.70 6.47
N ASN A 270 -0.65 2.49 6.21
CA ASN A 270 -1.69 2.55 7.23
C ASN A 270 -2.02 1.12 7.66
N VAL A 271 -1.54 0.72 8.83
CA VAL A 271 -1.71 -0.62 9.38
C VAL A 271 -2.91 -0.62 10.31
N GLN A 272 -3.89 -1.43 9.99
CA GLN A 272 -5.09 -1.64 10.77
C GLN A 272 -4.96 -2.89 11.61
N ILE A 273 -5.40 -2.85 12.83
CA ILE A 273 -5.38 -3.97 13.77
C ILE A 273 -6.78 -4.17 14.33
N GLY A 274 -7.28 -5.40 14.26
CA GLY A 274 -8.47 -5.84 14.96
C GLY A 274 -8.10 -6.72 16.14
N VAL A 275 -8.53 -6.34 17.34
CA VAL A 275 -8.23 -7.03 18.60
C VAL A 275 -9.52 -7.65 19.17
N ALA A 276 -9.46 -8.93 19.55
CA ALA A 276 -10.51 -9.67 20.23
C ALA A 276 -9.92 -10.28 21.50
N ASP A 277 -10.55 -10.07 22.66
CA ASP A 277 -10.11 -10.58 23.97
C ASP A 277 -8.60 -10.44 24.23
N GLU A 278 -8.04 -9.25 24.00
CA GLU A 278 -6.59 -8.94 24.16
C GLU A 278 -5.67 -9.58 23.12
N TYR A 279 -6.19 -10.33 22.13
CA TYR A 279 -5.41 -10.92 21.04
C TYR A 279 -5.57 -10.12 19.73
N ILE A 280 -4.50 -10.00 18.97
CA ILE A 280 -4.57 -9.45 17.61
C ILE A 280 -5.20 -10.53 16.72
N ALA A 281 -6.47 -10.34 16.34
CA ALA A 281 -7.20 -11.28 15.50
C ALA A 281 -6.88 -11.07 14.02
N VAL A 282 -6.78 -9.82 13.57
CA VAL A 282 -6.53 -9.48 12.18
C VAL A 282 -5.59 -8.28 12.07
N VAL A 283 -4.71 -8.32 11.08
CA VAL A 283 -3.83 -7.21 10.71
C VAL A 283 -4.03 -6.96 9.22
N ASP A 284 -4.29 -5.71 8.84
CA ASP A 284 -4.44 -5.32 7.44
C ASP A 284 -3.54 -4.12 7.12
N VAL A 285 -2.69 -4.27 6.09
CA VAL A 285 -1.70 -3.26 5.71
C VAL A 285 -2.18 -2.52 4.48
N ASN A 286 -2.58 -1.27 4.67
CA ASN A 286 -3.17 -0.46 3.63
C ASN A 286 -2.27 0.69 3.18
N HIS A 287 -2.51 1.13 1.96
CA HIS A 287 -1.97 2.36 1.41
C HIS A 287 -2.97 3.53 1.42
N TYR A 288 -4.12 3.37 2.09
CA TYR A 288 -5.10 4.45 2.26
C TYR A 288 -4.65 5.45 3.33
N ARG A 289 -4.86 6.73 3.07
CA ARG A 289 -4.47 7.81 3.99
C ARG A 289 -5.44 8.02 5.14
N SER A 290 -6.67 7.58 4.98
CA SER A 290 -7.77 7.70 5.93
C SER A 290 -8.15 6.34 6.48
N ASP A 291 -8.37 6.26 7.79
CA ASP A 291 -8.86 5.03 8.45
C ASP A 291 -10.29 4.67 8.01
N MET A 292 -11.04 5.70 7.57
CA MET A 292 -12.37 5.54 6.99
C MET A 292 -12.39 4.57 5.79
N ASP A 293 -11.35 4.64 4.94
CA ASP A 293 -11.24 3.80 3.75
C ASP A 293 -10.68 2.39 4.07
N CYS A 294 -10.16 2.20 5.30
CA CYS A 294 -9.57 0.94 5.74
C CYS A 294 -10.58 0.00 6.41
N PHE A 295 -11.74 0.50 6.84
CA PHE A 295 -12.71 -0.29 7.60
C PHE A 295 -13.24 -1.50 6.83
N VAL A 296 -13.76 -1.28 5.62
CA VAL A 296 -14.33 -2.36 4.80
C VAL A 296 -13.26 -3.39 4.41
N PRO A 297 -12.06 -3.01 3.93
CA PRO A 297 -10.98 -3.97 3.69
C PRO A 297 -10.65 -4.85 4.91
N LEU A 298 -10.56 -4.26 6.11
CA LEU A 298 -10.28 -5.00 7.33
C LEU A 298 -11.41 -6.00 7.66
N MET A 299 -12.68 -5.60 7.49
CA MET A 299 -13.82 -6.48 7.70
C MET A 299 -13.86 -7.65 6.72
N GLU A 300 -13.58 -7.39 5.45
CA GLU A 300 -13.47 -8.43 4.42
C GLU A 300 -12.31 -9.40 4.71
N HIS A 301 -11.17 -8.88 5.13
CA HIS A 301 -10.02 -9.69 5.53
C HIS A 301 -10.35 -10.57 6.74
N PHE A 302 -11.00 -10.02 7.75
CA PHE A 302 -11.49 -10.80 8.90
C PHE A 302 -12.42 -11.92 8.46
N LYS A 303 -13.38 -11.63 7.59
CA LYS A 303 -14.32 -12.65 7.06
C LYS A 303 -13.62 -13.73 6.24
N GLN A 304 -12.61 -13.37 5.45
CA GLN A 304 -11.80 -14.35 4.70
C GLN A 304 -11.07 -15.30 5.63
N THR A 305 -10.58 -14.80 6.77
CA THR A 305 -9.83 -15.58 7.76
C THR A 305 -10.76 -16.48 8.61
N TYR A 306 -11.90 -15.95 9.09
CA TYR A 306 -12.75 -16.63 10.07
C TYR A 306 -14.09 -17.13 9.52
N GLY A 307 -14.44 -16.78 8.27
CA GLY A 307 -15.67 -17.22 7.61
C GLY A 307 -16.94 -16.42 7.94
N PHE A 308 -16.85 -15.40 8.82
CA PHE A 308 -17.97 -14.55 9.21
C PHE A 308 -17.48 -13.12 9.53
N TYR A 309 -18.41 -12.16 9.58
CA TYR A 309 -18.09 -10.81 10.08
C TYR A 309 -18.25 -10.75 11.61
N PRO A 310 -17.41 -9.98 12.34
CA PRO A 310 -17.66 -9.70 13.76
C PRO A 310 -18.97 -8.92 13.89
N LYS A 311 -19.79 -9.32 14.86
CA LYS A 311 -21.09 -8.68 15.06
C LYS A 311 -20.97 -7.28 15.67
N TYR A 312 -19.96 -7.07 16.50
CA TYR A 312 -19.75 -5.85 17.29
C TYR A 312 -18.38 -5.23 17.04
N PRO A 313 -18.11 -4.67 15.84
CA PRO A 313 -16.88 -3.94 15.63
C PRO A 313 -16.94 -2.58 16.35
N VAL A 314 -15.95 -2.30 17.17
CA VAL A 314 -15.78 -1.06 17.92
C VAL A 314 -14.61 -0.28 17.33
N ALA A 315 -14.86 0.92 16.83
CA ALA A 315 -13.86 1.76 16.23
C ALA A 315 -14.04 3.23 16.62
N ASP A 316 -13.01 4.03 16.48
CA ASP A 316 -13.08 5.45 16.76
C ASP A 316 -13.89 6.23 15.68
N ALA A 317 -14.06 7.54 15.89
CA ALA A 317 -14.81 8.39 14.96
C ALA A 317 -14.11 8.57 13.59
N GLY A 318 -12.84 8.22 13.47
CA GLY A 318 -12.08 8.27 12.21
C GLY A 318 -12.59 7.27 11.18
N TYR A 319 -13.25 6.20 11.61
CA TYR A 319 -13.87 5.19 10.74
C TYR A 319 -15.31 5.52 10.34
N GLY A 320 -15.94 6.47 11.01
CA GLY A 320 -17.34 6.82 10.79
C GLY A 320 -17.56 7.44 9.40
N SER A 321 -18.21 6.71 8.49
CA SER A 321 -18.63 7.21 7.20
C SER A 321 -19.98 6.60 6.79
N TYR A 322 -20.67 7.30 5.90
CA TYR A 322 -21.93 6.81 5.35
C TYR A 322 -21.77 5.44 4.70
N ASN A 323 -20.71 5.25 3.92
CA ASN A 323 -20.42 3.98 3.25
C ASN A 323 -20.18 2.83 4.27
N ASN A 324 -19.41 3.11 5.33
CA ASN A 324 -19.13 2.11 6.36
C ASN A 324 -20.41 1.74 7.15
N TYR A 325 -21.29 2.71 7.40
CA TYR A 325 -22.57 2.43 8.05
C TYR A 325 -23.50 1.59 7.16
N ILE A 326 -23.58 1.87 5.86
CA ILE A 326 -24.34 1.05 4.91
C ILE A 326 -23.76 -0.36 4.83
N PHE A 327 -22.44 -0.48 4.73
CA PHE A 327 -21.78 -1.80 4.72
C PHE A 327 -22.15 -2.63 5.95
N CYS A 328 -22.12 -2.03 7.16
CA CYS A 328 -22.53 -2.70 8.38
C CYS A 328 -24.00 -3.15 8.32
N GLU A 329 -24.89 -2.30 7.84
CA GLU A 329 -26.32 -2.58 7.75
C GLU A 329 -26.63 -3.72 6.78
N GLN A 330 -26.00 -3.69 5.60
CA GLN A 330 -26.15 -4.74 4.59
C GLN A 330 -25.64 -6.11 5.05
N ASN A 331 -24.67 -6.15 5.96
CA ASN A 331 -24.07 -7.38 6.45
C ASN A 331 -24.52 -7.79 7.87
N GLY A 332 -25.52 -7.10 8.43
CA GLY A 332 -26.05 -7.42 9.77
C GLY A 332 -25.06 -7.13 10.92
N ILE A 333 -24.15 -6.19 10.72
CA ILE A 333 -23.12 -5.78 11.69
C ILE A 333 -23.67 -4.61 12.52
N GLU A 334 -23.53 -4.67 13.84
CA GLU A 334 -23.92 -3.58 14.73
C GLU A 334 -22.83 -2.49 14.77
N LYS A 335 -23.23 -1.23 14.62
CA LYS A 335 -22.32 -0.10 14.41
C LYS A 335 -21.89 0.54 15.73
N TYR A 336 -20.71 0.18 16.26
CA TYR A 336 -20.12 0.82 17.45
C TYR A 336 -19.00 1.80 17.07
N MET A 337 -19.29 2.66 16.11
CA MET A 337 -18.40 3.76 15.70
C MET A 337 -19.18 5.07 15.60
N LYS A 338 -18.58 6.15 16.11
CA LYS A 338 -19.14 7.49 16.08
C LYS A 338 -18.85 8.15 14.74
N PHE A 339 -19.73 9.05 14.28
CA PHE A 339 -19.41 9.89 13.13
C PHE A 339 -18.40 10.99 13.51
N PRO A 340 -17.60 11.50 12.58
CA PRO A 340 -16.49 12.41 12.88
C PRO A 340 -16.87 13.68 13.65
N MET A 341 -18.08 14.21 13.44
CA MET A 341 -18.58 15.41 14.10
C MET A 341 -19.36 15.15 15.39
N PHE A 342 -19.47 13.90 15.83
CA PHE A 342 -20.29 13.51 17.00
C PHE A 342 -20.03 14.35 18.24
N LYS A 343 -18.76 14.60 18.58
CA LYS A 343 -18.38 15.40 19.75
C LYS A 343 -18.84 16.86 19.62
N LYS A 344 -18.74 17.45 18.44
CA LYS A 344 -19.22 18.81 18.18
C LYS A 344 -20.73 18.90 18.23
N GLU A 345 -21.40 17.92 17.59
CA GLU A 345 -22.87 17.90 17.58
C GLU A 345 -23.50 17.62 18.93
N THR A 346 -22.82 16.88 19.82
CA THR A 346 -23.35 16.56 21.14
C THR A 346 -22.95 17.52 22.24
N LYS A 347 -21.84 18.27 22.10
CA LYS A 347 -21.23 19.06 23.18
C LYS A 347 -21.00 20.54 22.86
N ASP A 348 -21.03 20.93 21.59
CA ASP A 348 -20.77 22.31 21.16
C ASP A 348 -22.08 23.01 20.78
N GLN A 349 -22.65 23.77 21.73
CA GLN A 349 -23.92 24.45 21.55
C GLN A 349 -23.85 25.50 20.42
N LYS A 350 -22.71 26.22 20.27
CA LYS A 350 -22.54 27.20 19.18
C LYS A 350 -22.58 26.55 17.81
N TYR A 351 -21.97 25.37 17.71
CA TYR A 351 -22.00 24.56 16.47
C TYR A 351 -23.41 24.03 16.19
N HIS A 352 -24.16 23.64 17.23
CA HIS A 352 -25.51 23.12 17.06
C HIS A 352 -26.51 24.22 16.64
N GLU A 353 -26.35 25.42 17.18
CA GLU A 353 -27.22 26.56 16.91
C GLU A 353 -26.80 27.41 15.71
N ASP A 354 -25.68 27.06 15.02
CA ASP A 354 -25.22 27.78 13.84
C ASP A 354 -26.28 27.80 12.73
N PRO A 355 -26.87 28.94 12.38
CA PRO A 355 -27.93 29.03 11.39
C PRO A 355 -27.52 28.66 9.98
N PHE A 356 -26.20 28.66 9.68
CA PHE A 356 -25.67 28.26 8.38
C PHE A 356 -25.41 26.75 8.22
N ARG A 357 -25.73 25.95 9.21
CA ARG A 357 -25.74 24.49 9.06
C ARG A 357 -27.00 24.04 8.31
N ALA A 358 -26.81 23.14 7.32
CA ALA A 358 -27.94 22.66 6.51
C ALA A 358 -29.08 22.05 7.36
N VAL A 359 -28.78 21.43 8.53
CA VAL A 359 -29.80 20.90 9.44
C VAL A 359 -30.69 21.98 10.05
N ASN A 360 -30.22 23.22 10.12
CA ASN A 360 -30.96 24.38 10.67
C ASN A 360 -31.63 25.23 9.58
N PHE A 361 -31.52 24.84 8.30
CA PHE A 361 -32.15 25.55 7.21
C PHE A 361 -33.69 25.38 7.27
N ARG A 362 -34.39 26.43 6.86
CA ARG A 362 -35.85 26.36 6.74
C ARG A 362 -36.26 25.63 5.47
N ILE A 363 -37.31 24.84 5.59
CA ILE A 363 -37.93 24.20 4.44
C ILE A 363 -39.21 25.03 4.16
N ASP A 364 -39.32 25.56 2.95
CA ASP A 364 -40.51 26.31 2.54
C ASP A 364 -41.72 25.39 2.24
N GLU A 365 -42.89 25.99 2.01
CA GLU A 365 -44.13 25.26 1.72
C GLU A 365 -44.04 24.40 0.43
N GLN A 366 -43.05 24.67 -0.41
CA GLN A 366 -42.81 23.93 -1.66
C GLN A 366 -41.75 22.79 -1.45
N GLY A 367 -41.26 22.59 -0.24
CA GLY A 367 -40.25 21.59 0.09
C GLY A 367 -38.82 21.99 -0.28
N VAL A 368 -38.57 23.25 -0.60
CA VAL A 368 -37.24 23.77 -0.95
C VAL A 368 -36.51 24.22 0.34
N MET A 369 -35.28 23.74 0.51
CA MET A 369 -34.44 24.11 1.64
C MET A 369 -33.78 25.46 1.38
N ARG A 370 -33.97 26.42 2.31
CA ARG A 370 -33.42 27.76 2.22
C ARG A 370 -32.44 28.09 3.32
N CYS A 371 -31.28 28.58 2.94
CA CYS A 371 -30.28 29.06 3.90
C CYS A 371 -30.72 30.41 4.53
N PRO A 372 -30.09 30.88 5.65
CA PRO A 372 -30.42 32.14 6.30
C PRO A 372 -30.35 33.38 5.38
N ASN A 373 -29.64 33.28 4.26
CA ASN A 373 -29.53 34.36 3.26
C ASN A 373 -30.51 34.20 2.09
N ASP A 374 -31.56 33.38 2.25
CA ASP A 374 -32.61 33.13 1.24
C ASP A 374 -32.08 32.66 -0.15
N LYS A 375 -30.96 31.94 -0.15
CA LYS A 375 -30.37 31.32 -1.35
C LYS A 375 -30.68 29.86 -1.39
#